data_23c956bc675984d7c55e526cd22d779b
#
_entry.id   23c956bc675984d7c55e526cd22d779b
#
_cell.length_a   1.000
_cell.length_b   1.000
_cell.length_c   1.000
_cell.angle_alpha   90.00
_cell.angle_beta   90.00
_cell.angle_gamma   90.00
#
_symmetry.space_group_name_H-M   'P 1'
#
loop_
_entity.id
_entity.type
_entity.pdbx_description
1 polymer ?
#
loop_
_entity_poly.entity_id
_entity_poly.type
_entity_poly.pdbx_seq_one_letter_code
_entity_poly.pdbx_strand_id
1 'polypeptide(L)'
;MITEMQKQLNTIQVGSILAADQLRELHGAAKAAQARLRELIQLIELSAIEHIETTGHDIELVDGKRWYVGTEKKIKAIDDTMILQAVLESSGGDVMKLTTGEFGVLCANPWKNGAVKQLIGQAKFDELFLTSTVQSLETGKAAKVLKVADPAFLKGGTQ
;
A
#
# COMPACT_ATOMS: atom_id res chain seq x y z
N MET A 1 6.75 -26.47 6.19
CA MET A 1 5.91 -26.01 5.08
C MET A 1 6.67 -25.17 4.06
N ILE A 2 7.30 -24.05 4.43
CA ILE A 2 8.13 -23.23 3.51
C ILE A 2 9.29 -24.03 2.94
N THR A 3 9.96 -24.85 3.73
CA THR A 3 11.11 -25.69 3.31
C THR A 3 10.70 -26.75 2.29
N GLU A 4 9.51 -27.32 2.41
CA GLU A 4 8.99 -28.32 1.46
C GLU A 4 8.59 -27.66 0.14
N MET A 5 7.94 -26.50 0.18
CA MET A 5 7.66 -25.69 -1.00
C MET A 5 8.94 -25.24 -1.71
N GLN A 6 9.98 -24.83 -0.95
CA GLN A 6 11.27 -24.46 -1.53
C GLN A 6 11.93 -25.64 -2.26
N LYS A 7 11.87 -26.84 -1.69
CA LYS A 7 12.36 -28.04 -2.35
C LYS A 7 11.58 -28.34 -3.64
N GLN A 8 10.24 -28.22 -3.60
CA GLN A 8 9.42 -28.44 -4.79
C GLN A 8 9.66 -27.35 -5.87
N LEU A 9 9.82 -26.08 -5.49
CA LEU A 9 10.16 -25.00 -6.42
C LEU A 9 11.53 -25.20 -7.08
N ASN A 10 12.51 -25.71 -6.34
CA ASN A 10 13.84 -26.01 -6.90
C ASN A 10 13.83 -27.18 -7.91
N THR A 11 12.78 -28.01 -7.91
CA THR A 11 12.60 -29.06 -8.91
C THR A 11 11.91 -28.58 -10.19
N ILE A 12 11.29 -27.39 -10.15
CA ILE A 12 10.66 -26.77 -11.32
C ILE A 12 11.72 -26.01 -12.09
N GLN A 13 12.32 -26.64 -13.10
CA GLN A 13 13.16 -25.94 -14.05
C GLN A 13 12.30 -25.28 -15.12
N VAL A 14 12.68 -24.06 -15.53
CA VAL A 14 12.05 -23.36 -16.65
C VAL A 14 12.16 -24.24 -17.90
N GLY A 15 11.02 -24.62 -18.47
CA GLY A 15 10.96 -25.53 -19.64
C GLY A 15 10.68 -27.00 -19.32
N SER A 16 10.57 -27.39 -18.03
CA SER A 16 10.09 -28.73 -17.69
C SER A 16 8.59 -28.83 -17.96
N ILE A 17 8.17 -29.89 -18.65
CA ILE A 17 6.75 -30.21 -18.86
C ILE A 17 6.25 -30.91 -17.60
N LEU A 18 5.52 -30.18 -16.75
CA LEU A 18 4.81 -30.78 -15.61
C LEU A 18 3.44 -31.26 -16.06
N ALA A 19 2.99 -32.38 -15.49
CA ALA A 19 1.63 -32.84 -15.68
C ALA A 19 0.62 -31.81 -15.14
N ALA A 20 -0.53 -31.69 -15.79
CA ALA A 20 -1.56 -30.69 -15.41
C ALA A 20 -1.99 -30.80 -13.94
N ASP A 21 -2.04 -32.02 -13.40
CA ASP A 21 -2.38 -32.27 -12.00
C ASP A 21 -1.30 -31.77 -11.04
N GLN A 22 -0.03 -31.95 -11.37
CA GLN A 22 1.09 -31.40 -10.60
C GLN A 22 1.07 -29.88 -10.59
N LEU A 23 0.78 -29.24 -11.73
CA LEU A 23 0.63 -27.77 -11.80
C LEU A 23 -0.54 -27.27 -10.94
N ARG A 24 -1.66 -27.99 -10.92
CA ARG A 24 -2.83 -27.67 -10.10
C ARG A 24 -2.52 -27.77 -8.61
N GLU A 25 -1.85 -28.84 -8.19
CA GLU A 25 -1.45 -29.03 -6.80
C GLU A 25 -0.46 -27.96 -6.33
N LEU A 26 0.57 -27.67 -7.14
CA LEU A 26 1.56 -26.63 -6.84
C LEU A 26 0.93 -25.23 -6.76
N HIS A 27 0.02 -24.92 -7.67
CA HIS A 27 -0.72 -23.67 -7.64
C HIS A 27 -1.61 -23.57 -6.38
N GLY A 28 -2.30 -24.63 -6.02
CA GLY A 28 -3.12 -24.70 -4.79
C GLY A 28 -2.28 -24.49 -3.53
N ALA A 29 -1.14 -25.19 -3.43
CA ALA A 29 -0.21 -25.02 -2.31
C ALA A 29 0.39 -23.61 -2.24
N ALA A 30 0.75 -23.01 -3.37
CA ALA A 30 1.26 -21.65 -3.43
C ALA A 30 0.20 -20.62 -2.98
N LYS A 31 -1.05 -20.78 -3.40
CA LYS A 31 -2.16 -19.93 -2.96
C LYS A 31 -2.43 -20.04 -1.47
N ALA A 32 -2.43 -21.26 -0.93
CA ALA A 32 -2.59 -21.48 0.52
C ALA A 32 -1.45 -20.84 1.33
N ALA A 33 -0.20 -20.99 0.87
CA ALA A 33 0.94 -20.35 1.50
C ALA A 33 0.86 -18.82 1.44
N GLN A 34 0.43 -18.26 0.32
CA GLN A 34 0.21 -16.80 0.16
C GLN A 34 -0.87 -16.29 1.13
N ALA A 35 -1.98 -17.02 1.27
CA ALA A 35 -3.02 -16.66 2.23
C ALA A 35 -2.48 -16.66 3.66
N ARG A 36 -1.75 -17.72 4.03
CA ARG A 36 -1.14 -17.82 5.37
C ARG A 36 -0.13 -16.72 5.66
N LEU A 37 0.69 -16.34 4.68
CA LEU A 37 1.62 -15.22 4.82
C LEU A 37 0.89 -13.89 5.05
N ARG A 38 -0.22 -13.66 4.35
CA ARG A 38 -1.04 -12.44 4.57
C ARG A 38 -1.62 -12.39 5.98
N GLU A 39 -2.13 -13.50 6.48
CA GLU A 39 -2.64 -13.59 7.87
C GLU A 39 -1.52 -13.27 8.88
N LEU A 40 -0.34 -13.84 8.69
CA LEU A 40 0.81 -13.59 9.56
C LEU A 40 1.25 -12.11 9.53
N ILE A 41 1.29 -11.49 8.35
CA ILE A 41 1.61 -10.07 8.22
C ILE A 41 0.59 -9.22 8.98
N GLN A 42 -0.71 -9.49 8.82
CA GLN A 42 -1.76 -8.78 9.56
C GLN A 42 -1.61 -8.91 11.07
N LEU A 43 -1.31 -10.10 11.57
CA LEU A 43 -1.08 -10.32 13.01
C LEU A 43 0.14 -9.55 13.52
N ILE A 44 1.23 -9.51 12.74
CA ILE A 44 2.43 -8.74 13.08
C ILE A 44 2.12 -7.25 13.11
N GLU A 45 1.40 -6.74 12.12
CA GLU A 45 0.99 -5.32 12.04
C GLU A 45 0.10 -4.91 13.22
N LEU A 46 -0.90 -5.74 13.57
CA LEU A 46 -1.76 -5.50 14.72
C LEU A 46 -0.97 -5.49 16.05
N SER A 47 -0.08 -6.48 16.23
CA SER A 47 0.77 -6.55 17.41
C SER A 47 1.74 -5.36 17.50
N ALA A 48 2.26 -4.89 16.37
CA ALA A 48 3.12 -3.71 16.32
C ALA A 48 2.35 -2.44 16.68
N ILE A 49 1.10 -2.28 16.20
CA ILE A 49 0.23 -1.15 16.58
C ILE A 49 -0.02 -1.16 18.09
N GLU A 50 -0.39 -2.30 18.65
CA GLU A 50 -0.63 -2.46 20.09
C GLU A 50 0.61 -2.14 20.92
N HIS A 51 1.77 -2.63 20.49
CA HIS A 51 3.05 -2.35 21.15
C HIS A 51 3.37 -0.85 21.15
N ILE A 52 3.28 -0.18 19.99
CA ILE A 52 3.56 1.26 19.87
C ILE A 52 2.60 2.08 20.74
N GLU A 53 1.32 1.71 20.76
CA GLU A 53 0.32 2.40 21.58
C GLU A 53 0.54 2.23 23.08
N THR A 54 0.98 1.04 23.49
CA THR A 54 1.24 0.73 24.90
C THR A 54 2.52 1.38 25.40
N THR A 55 3.57 1.37 24.60
CA THR A 55 4.89 1.87 25.00
C THR A 55 5.11 3.34 24.67
N GLY A 56 4.38 3.89 23.69
CA GLY A 56 4.60 5.24 23.15
C GLY A 56 5.86 5.36 22.30
N HIS A 57 6.51 4.23 21.94
CA HIS A 57 7.75 4.20 21.17
C HIS A 57 7.58 3.53 19.84
N ASP A 58 8.11 4.16 18.77
CA ASP A 58 8.17 3.59 17.44
C ASP A 58 9.10 2.36 17.41
N ILE A 59 8.81 1.42 16.49
CA ILE A 59 9.62 0.22 16.31
C ILE A 59 10.65 0.46 15.21
N GLU A 60 11.93 0.32 15.53
CA GLU A 60 13.01 0.39 14.54
C GLU A 60 13.12 -0.93 13.77
N LEU A 61 13.16 -0.83 12.44
CA LEU A 61 13.31 -1.95 11.52
C LEU A 61 14.79 -2.24 11.23
N VAL A 62 15.06 -3.45 10.74
CA VAL A 62 16.43 -3.90 10.42
C VAL A 62 17.13 -3.01 9.37
N ASP A 63 16.36 -2.36 8.49
CA ASP A 63 16.86 -1.43 7.46
C ASP A 63 17.01 0.02 7.97
N GLY A 64 16.84 0.25 9.26
CA GLY A 64 16.94 1.56 9.91
C GLY A 64 15.70 2.43 9.76
N LYS A 65 14.67 1.97 9.06
CA LYS A 65 13.36 2.62 9.03
C LYS A 65 12.63 2.43 10.35
N ARG A 66 11.54 3.16 10.53
CA ARG A 66 10.72 3.05 11.73
C ARG A 66 9.26 2.83 11.40
N TRP A 67 8.64 1.93 12.14
CA TRP A 67 7.21 1.78 12.19
C TRP A 67 6.60 2.72 13.23
N TYR A 68 5.60 3.49 12.81
CA TYR A 68 4.81 4.34 13.68
C TYR A 68 3.32 4.18 13.38
N VAL A 69 2.48 4.46 14.35
CA VAL A 69 1.02 4.39 14.18
C VAL A 69 0.50 5.71 13.60
N GLY A 70 -0.19 5.61 12.50
CA GLY A 70 -0.87 6.74 11.88
C GLY A 70 -2.36 6.45 11.66
N THR A 71 -3.10 7.43 11.21
CA THR A 71 -4.49 7.24 10.79
C THR A 71 -4.58 6.86 9.33
N GLU A 72 -5.50 5.96 9.00
CA GLU A 72 -5.83 5.66 7.63
C GLU A 72 -6.59 6.83 7.00
N LYS A 73 -6.12 7.26 5.83
CA LYS A 73 -6.76 8.33 5.06
C LYS A 73 -7.19 7.78 3.70
N LYS A 74 -8.42 8.07 3.33
CA LYS A 74 -8.94 7.79 2.00
C LYS A 74 -8.96 9.09 1.20
N ILE A 75 -8.35 9.05 0.03
CA ILE A 75 -8.28 10.17 -0.90
C ILE A 75 -9.18 9.84 -2.09
N LYS A 76 -10.12 10.71 -2.38
CA LYS A 76 -11.06 10.56 -3.49
C LYS A 76 -10.95 11.77 -4.40
N ALA A 77 -10.83 11.54 -5.71
CA ALA A 77 -10.96 12.58 -6.71
C ALA A 77 -12.36 13.20 -6.66
N ILE A 78 -12.45 14.52 -6.73
CA ILE A 78 -13.73 15.24 -6.80
C ILE A 78 -14.26 15.21 -8.25
N ASP A 79 -13.38 15.53 -9.20
CA ASP A 79 -13.71 15.53 -10.64
C ASP A 79 -12.47 15.19 -11.45
N ASP A 80 -12.50 14.06 -12.15
CA ASP A 80 -11.38 13.57 -12.94
C ASP A 80 -11.05 14.49 -14.12
N THR A 81 -12.03 15.20 -14.66
CA THR A 81 -11.82 16.14 -15.78
C THR A 81 -11.02 17.35 -15.33
N MET A 82 -11.33 17.91 -14.15
CA MET A 82 -10.60 19.02 -13.58
C MET A 82 -9.17 18.63 -13.21
N ILE A 83 -8.99 17.41 -12.71
CA ILE A 83 -7.65 16.88 -12.40
C ILE A 83 -6.83 16.72 -13.69
N LEU A 84 -7.43 16.14 -14.73
CA LEU A 84 -6.79 15.99 -16.03
C LEU A 84 -6.35 17.34 -16.61
N GLN A 85 -7.23 18.35 -16.54
CA GLN A 85 -6.92 19.70 -16.99
C GLN A 85 -5.75 20.29 -16.20
N ALA A 86 -5.78 20.23 -14.87
CA ALA A 86 -4.70 20.75 -14.01
C ALA A 86 -3.36 20.06 -14.28
N VAL A 87 -3.37 18.75 -14.54
CA VAL A 87 -2.17 17.98 -14.89
C VAL A 87 -1.61 18.40 -16.25
N LEU A 88 -2.47 18.56 -17.26
CA LEU A 88 -2.05 19.02 -18.60
C LEU A 88 -1.49 20.43 -18.57
N GLU A 89 -2.10 21.36 -17.84
CA GLU A 89 -1.63 22.73 -17.69
C GLU A 89 -0.28 22.80 -16.97
N SER A 90 -0.05 21.90 -16.00
CA SER A 90 1.17 21.94 -15.17
C SER A 90 2.40 21.33 -15.84
N SER A 91 2.23 20.38 -16.75
CA SER A 91 3.38 19.58 -17.24
C SER A 91 3.46 19.43 -18.75
N GLY A 92 2.36 19.65 -19.48
CA GLY A 92 2.23 19.08 -20.82
C GLY A 92 2.42 17.55 -20.82
N GLY A 93 2.24 16.89 -19.63
CA GLY A 93 2.85 15.65 -19.26
C GLY A 93 2.12 14.40 -19.70
N ASP A 94 2.84 13.33 -19.59
CA ASP A 94 2.39 11.99 -19.83
C ASP A 94 1.41 11.54 -18.72
N VAL A 95 0.12 11.76 -18.96
CA VAL A 95 -0.98 11.42 -18.05
C VAL A 95 -0.93 9.96 -17.63
N MET A 96 -0.44 9.07 -18.50
CA MET A 96 -0.33 7.64 -18.21
C MET A 96 0.63 7.33 -17.05
N LYS A 97 1.63 8.15 -16.83
CA LYS A 97 2.53 8.02 -15.67
C LYS A 97 1.88 8.43 -14.35
N LEU A 98 0.83 9.24 -14.42
CA LEU A 98 0.14 9.82 -13.26
C LEU A 98 -1.12 9.04 -12.86
N THR A 99 -1.47 8.03 -13.64
CA THR A 99 -2.63 7.17 -13.40
C THR A 99 -2.21 5.75 -13.09
N THR A 100 -3.12 4.99 -12.50
CA THR A 100 -2.95 3.54 -12.29
C THR A 100 -3.27 2.74 -13.57
N GLY A 101 -3.76 3.40 -14.63
CA GLY A 101 -4.25 2.76 -15.85
C GLY A 101 -5.65 2.15 -15.73
N GLU A 102 -6.23 2.19 -14.56
CA GLU A 102 -7.56 1.63 -14.28
C GLU A 102 -8.61 2.75 -14.26
N PHE A 103 -9.08 3.12 -15.43
CA PHE A 103 -10.24 4.01 -15.58
C PHE A 103 -11.50 3.16 -15.73
N GLY A 104 -12.43 3.28 -14.78
CA GLY A 104 -13.69 2.58 -14.87
C GLY A 104 -14.54 2.70 -13.61
N VAL A 105 -15.76 2.19 -13.71
CA VAL A 105 -16.80 2.27 -12.66
C VAL A 105 -16.35 1.67 -11.31
N LEU A 106 -15.38 0.78 -11.32
CA LEU A 106 -14.86 0.10 -10.13
C LEU A 106 -13.66 0.80 -9.50
N CYS A 107 -13.05 1.77 -10.17
CA CYS A 107 -11.89 2.48 -9.64
C CYS A 107 -12.34 3.82 -9.03
N ALA A 108 -12.33 3.90 -7.70
CA ALA A 108 -12.73 5.11 -6.98
C ALA A 108 -11.72 6.26 -7.13
N ASN A 109 -10.48 5.96 -7.47
CA ASN A 109 -9.43 6.96 -7.72
C ASN A 109 -8.33 6.35 -8.60
N PRO A 110 -8.34 6.61 -9.92
CA PRO A 110 -7.34 6.12 -10.86
C PRO A 110 -6.00 6.86 -10.76
N TRP A 111 -5.93 7.96 -10.00
CA TRP A 111 -4.76 8.82 -9.93
C TRP A 111 -3.70 8.32 -8.94
N LYS A 112 -2.43 8.45 -9.32
CA LYS A 112 -1.30 8.28 -8.39
C LYS A 112 -1.15 9.55 -7.57
N ASN A 113 -1.90 9.64 -6.47
CA ASN A 113 -2.06 10.84 -5.65
C ASN A 113 -0.73 11.56 -5.32
N GLY A 114 0.32 10.81 -4.97
CA GLY A 114 1.62 11.37 -4.66
C GLY A 114 2.27 12.09 -5.85
N ALA A 115 2.23 11.46 -7.04
CA ALA A 115 2.80 12.04 -8.25
C ALA A 115 1.98 13.25 -8.74
N VAL A 116 0.65 13.17 -8.68
CA VAL A 116 -0.22 14.30 -9.03
C VAL A 116 0.03 15.48 -8.09
N LYS A 117 0.09 15.24 -6.79
CA LYS A 117 0.37 16.28 -5.78
C LYS A 117 1.72 16.97 -5.99
N GLN A 118 2.77 16.20 -6.32
CA GLN A 118 4.08 16.76 -6.63
C GLN A 118 4.04 17.67 -7.87
N LEU A 119 3.23 17.31 -8.86
CA LEU A 119 3.12 18.06 -10.11
C LEU A 119 2.32 19.34 -9.97
N ILE A 120 1.10 19.29 -9.42
CA ILE A 120 0.17 20.43 -9.35
C ILE A 120 0.30 21.26 -8.05
N GLY A 121 1.06 20.77 -7.07
CA GLY A 121 1.25 21.39 -5.77
C GLY A 121 0.15 21.05 -4.75
N GLN A 122 0.46 21.27 -3.46
CA GLN A 122 -0.43 20.91 -2.36
C GLN A 122 -1.77 21.65 -2.42
N ALA A 123 -1.75 22.98 -2.59
CA ALA A 123 -2.97 23.78 -2.57
C ALA A 123 -3.97 23.34 -3.66
N LYS A 124 -3.47 23.13 -4.89
CA LYS A 124 -4.32 22.66 -6.00
C LYS A 124 -4.78 21.22 -5.80
N PHE A 125 -3.94 20.39 -5.20
CA PHE A 125 -4.33 19.02 -4.85
C PHE A 125 -5.49 19.01 -3.85
N ASP A 126 -5.44 19.84 -2.80
CA ASP A 126 -6.50 19.91 -1.78
C ASP A 126 -7.83 20.45 -2.32
N GLU A 127 -7.79 21.26 -3.40
CA GLU A 127 -9.00 21.71 -4.13
C GLU A 127 -9.64 20.58 -4.94
N LEU A 128 -8.83 19.67 -5.51
CA LEU A 128 -9.27 18.65 -6.47
C LEU A 128 -9.50 17.28 -5.85
N PHE A 129 -9.00 17.06 -4.63
CA PHE A 129 -9.11 15.78 -3.94
C PHE A 129 -9.69 15.96 -2.53
N LEU A 130 -10.72 15.16 -2.24
CA LEU A 130 -11.27 15.08 -0.90
C LEU A 130 -10.48 14.04 -0.08
N THR A 131 -9.89 14.48 1.02
CA THR A 131 -9.23 13.61 1.99
C THR A 131 -10.15 13.39 3.18
N SER A 132 -10.48 12.14 3.46
CA SER A 132 -11.27 11.75 4.62
C SER A 132 -10.51 10.73 5.47
N THR A 133 -10.70 10.80 6.79
CA THR A 133 -10.18 9.77 7.71
C THR A 133 -11.13 8.59 7.71
N VAL A 134 -10.58 7.39 7.50
CA VAL A 134 -11.36 6.15 7.59
C VAL A 134 -11.68 5.90 9.07
N GLN A 135 -12.93 5.55 9.36
CA GLN A 135 -13.36 5.16 10.70
C GLN A 135 -13.42 3.64 10.80
N SER A 136 -12.97 3.10 11.93
CA SER A 136 -13.13 1.69 12.24
C SER A 136 -14.61 1.39 12.46
N LEU A 137 -15.12 0.36 11.82
CA LEU A 137 -16.50 -0.10 11.98
C LEU A 137 -16.81 -0.61 13.40
N GLU A 138 -15.78 -1.11 14.10
CA GLU A 138 -15.94 -1.67 15.45
C GLU A 138 -15.97 -0.57 16.52
N THR A 139 -15.15 0.46 16.38
CA THR A 139 -14.95 1.46 17.44
C THR A 139 -15.52 2.84 17.12
N GLY A 140 -15.87 3.12 15.86
CA GLY A 140 -16.27 4.44 15.38
C GLY A 140 -15.15 5.49 15.42
N LYS A 141 -13.95 5.13 15.88
CA LYS A 141 -12.77 5.99 15.92
C LYS A 141 -11.99 5.92 14.60
N ALA A 142 -11.06 6.86 14.41
CA ALA A 142 -10.16 6.82 13.27
C ALA A 142 -9.44 5.48 13.17
N ALA A 143 -9.51 4.82 12.00
CA ALA A 143 -8.82 3.56 11.76
C ALA A 143 -7.30 3.80 11.81
N LYS A 144 -6.62 2.98 12.58
CA LYS A 144 -5.17 3.05 12.78
C LYS A 144 -4.47 2.14 11.79
N VAL A 145 -3.37 2.61 11.25
CA VAL A 145 -2.52 1.86 10.33
C VAL A 145 -1.06 2.02 10.70
N LEU A 146 -0.31 0.96 10.51
CA LEU A 146 1.13 0.98 10.63
C LEU A 146 1.74 1.69 9.41
N LYS A 147 2.59 2.66 9.66
CA LYS A 147 3.29 3.43 8.64
C LYS A 147 4.78 3.27 8.79
N VAL A 148 5.50 3.42 7.67
CA VAL A 148 6.96 3.37 7.62
C VAL A 148 7.48 4.78 7.36
N ALA A 149 8.44 5.22 8.16
CA ALA A 149 9.18 6.45 7.93
C ALA A 149 10.67 6.18 7.79
N ASP A 150 11.32 6.90 6.87
CA ASP A 150 12.76 6.92 6.77
C ASP A 150 13.37 7.73 7.92
N PRO A 151 14.53 7.35 8.46
CA PRO A 151 15.14 8.05 9.59
C PRO A 151 15.45 9.53 9.30
N ALA A 152 15.59 9.91 8.04
CA ALA A 152 15.78 11.30 7.62
C ALA A 152 14.56 12.20 7.90
N PHE A 153 13.33 11.65 7.92
CA PHE A 153 12.11 12.43 8.16
C PHE A 153 11.83 12.67 9.64
N LEU A 154 12.43 11.89 10.54
CA LEU A 154 12.18 11.98 11.98
C LEU A 154 13.04 13.05 12.68
N LYS A 155 14.06 13.60 12.00
CA LYS A 155 14.93 14.66 12.56
C LYS A 155 14.34 16.08 12.47
N GLY A 156 13.17 16.25 11.87
CA GLY A 156 12.51 17.56 11.68
C GLY A 156 11.41 17.91 12.70
N GLY A 157 11.19 17.11 13.73
CA GLY A 157 10.05 17.22 14.65
C GLY A 157 10.36 17.65 16.07
N THR A 158 11.49 18.34 16.31
CA THR A 158 11.77 18.98 17.61
C THR A 158 12.38 20.36 17.40
N GLN A 159 11.50 21.33 17.20
CA GLN A 159 11.71 22.72 17.65
C GLN A 159 10.36 23.28 18.04
#